data_102db1a3dd876edfa960907b3a4535ed
#
_entry.id   102db1a3dd876edfa960907b3a4535ed
#
_cell.length_a   1.000
_cell.length_b   1.000
_cell.length_c   1.000
_cell.angle_alpha   90.00
_cell.angle_beta   90.00
_cell.angle_gamma   90.00
#
_symmetry.space_group_name_H-M   'P 1'
#
loop_
_entity.id
_entity.type
_entity.pdbx_description
1 polymer ?
#
loop_
_entity_poly.entity_id
_entity_poly.type
_entity_poly.pdbx_seq_one_letter_code
_entity_poly.pdbx_strand_id
1 'polypeptide(L)'
;MADDFYGRVRATLQDIDDQGLTKPERVIASRQGPVIKVGGRDVLNFCANNYLGLAGDERVTQAGIAAQEKWGAGTASVRFICGTLEIHKELERSIADYLGFEDTILFAAAFDANGGIFEPLFTDEDAIVSDSLNHASIIDGVRLCKAKRYRFANSDMDELESQLKQARADGARSIVIATDGAFSMDGYIAKLKDIRALADRYDALIMVDDCHATGFLGPKGRGSFAHHGVEIDFVTGTFGKALGGAMGGFICAKAEVVALLKQKARPYLFSNALSPAVCGSSMEAIRIANGTEGDALRDQLFANAARYRSAMAAAGFRLLDGEHPIIPVMLDDAKLAQDFAARALELGVYVIGFSFPVVPRGQARIRTQMSAAHTFEQIDQTVAAFTTAGKELGVI
;
A
#
# COMPACT_ATOMS: atom_id res chain seq x y z
N MET A 1 11.41 38.33 -13.07
CA MET A 1 10.25 37.53 -12.58
C MET A 1 10.45 36.03 -12.77
N ALA A 2 10.82 35.51 -13.97
CA ALA A 2 11.14 34.07 -14.13
C ALA A 2 12.38 33.65 -13.34
N ASP A 3 13.42 34.49 -13.30
CA ASP A 3 14.65 34.23 -12.53
C ASP A 3 14.39 34.11 -11.02
N ASP A 4 13.44 34.85 -10.48
CA ASP A 4 13.02 34.76 -9.09
C ASP A 4 12.32 33.41 -8.76
N PHE A 5 11.50 32.90 -9.66
CA PHE A 5 10.88 31.59 -9.49
C PHE A 5 11.92 30.48 -9.45
N TYR A 6 12.82 30.41 -10.42
CA TYR A 6 13.88 29.38 -10.45
C TYR A 6 14.89 29.57 -9.32
N GLY A 7 15.10 30.80 -8.85
CA GLY A 7 15.89 31.10 -7.64
C GLY A 7 15.28 30.42 -6.41
N ARG A 8 13.97 30.57 -6.19
CA ARG A 8 13.25 29.89 -5.10
C ARG A 8 13.31 28.36 -5.21
N VAL A 9 13.13 27.81 -6.42
CA VAL A 9 13.24 26.36 -6.64
C VAL A 9 14.63 25.85 -6.24
N ARG A 10 15.71 26.53 -6.68
CA ARG A 10 17.10 26.15 -6.31
C ARG A 10 17.32 26.27 -4.79
N ALA A 11 16.83 27.32 -4.15
CA ALA A 11 16.93 27.50 -2.71
C ALA A 11 16.20 26.38 -1.95
N THR A 12 15.01 25.98 -2.41
CA THR A 12 14.25 24.88 -1.80
C THR A 12 14.98 23.55 -1.96
N LEU A 13 15.59 23.29 -3.13
CA LEU A 13 16.39 22.07 -3.35
C LEU A 13 17.64 22.05 -2.45
N GLN A 14 18.33 23.18 -2.29
CA GLN A 14 19.46 23.30 -1.39
C GLN A 14 19.06 23.07 0.07
N ASP A 15 17.94 23.63 0.52
CA ASP A 15 17.40 23.41 1.86
C ASP A 15 17.04 21.93 2.12
N ILE A 16 16.48 21.24 1.13
CA ILE A 16 16.23 19.79 1.19
C ILE A 16 17.54 19.02 1.35
N ASP A 17 18.58 19.41 0.63
CA ASP A 17 19.90 18.73 0.68
C ASP A 17 20.60 19.01 2.01
N ASP A 18 20.61 20.26 2.46
CA ASP A 18 21.20 20.67 3.74
C ASP A 18 20.53 19.98 4.94
N GLN A 19 19.22 19.69 4.86
CA GLN A 19 18.48 18.92 5.86
C GLN A 19 18.69 17.40 5.73
N GLY A 20 19.44 16.92 4.74
CA GLY A 20 19.60 15.48 4.48
C GLY A 20 18.31 14.77 4.07
N LEU A 21 17.38 15.48 3.42
CA LEU A 21 16.07 14.94 3.00
C LEU A 21 16.01 14.56 1.51
N THR A 22 17.13 14.70 0.79
CA THR A 22 17.25 14.30 -0.62
C THR A 22 16.95 12.81 -0.78
N LYS A 23 16.13 12.47 -1.78
CA LYS A 23 15.72 11.10 -2.09
C LYS A 23 16.40 10.63 -3.38
N PRO A 24 17.60 10.01 -3.29
CA PRO A 24 18.29 9.51 -4.48
C PRO A 24 17.57 8.29 -5.05
N GLU A 25 17.41 8.26 -6.38
CA GLU A 25 16.97 7.07 -7.10
C GLU A 25 18.16 6.13 -7.36
N ARG A 26 18.04 4.88 -6.91
CA ARG A 26 19.06 3.84 -7.15
C ARG A 26 18.59 2.95 -8.29
N VAL A 27 19.37 2.90 -9.37
CA VAL A 27 19.02 2.10 -10.56
C VAL A 27 19.19 0.62 -10.27
N ILE A 28 18.12 -0.15 -10.49
CA ILE A 28 18.09 -1.61 -10.40
C ILE A 28 18.24 -2.20 -11.80
N ALA A 29 19.25 -3.04 -12.00
CA ALA A 29 19.62 -3.64 -13.30
C ALA A 29 19.26 -5.14 -13.38
N SER A 30 18.16 -5.54 -12.71
CA SER A 30 17.63 -6.91 -12.71
C SER A 30 16.10 -6.89 -12.64
N ARG A 31 15.44 -8.06 -12.75
CA ARG A 31 14.05 -8.23 -12.32
C ARG A 31 13.93 -8.00 -10.81
N GLN A 32 12.72 -7.68 -10.34
CA GLN A 32 12.41 -7.63 -8.92
C GLN A 32 12.41 -9.04 -8.31
N GLY A 33 12.99 -9.15 -7.12
CA GLY A 33 13.07 -10.40 -6.39
C GLY A 33 13.75 -10.22 -5.03
N PRO A 34 14.02 -11.30 -4.30
CA PRO A 34 14.75 -11.26 -3.03
C PRO A 34 16.21 -10.83 -3.21
N VAL A 35 16.78 -11.03 -4.40
CA VAL A 35 18.09 -10.53 -4.81
C VAL A 35 17.90 -9.63 -6.02
N ILE A 36 18.48 -8.44 -6.00
CA ILE A 36 18.47 -7.46 -7.09
C ILE A 36 19.88 -6.97 -7.39
N LYS A 37 20.10 -6.48 -8.61
CA LYS A 37 21.38 -5.91 -9.02
C LYS A 37 21.37 -4.39 -8.93
N VAL A 38 22.23 -3.82 -8.08
CA VAL A 38 22.39 -2.38 -7.87
C VAL A 38 23.87 -2.01 -7.92
N GLY A 39 24.23 -1.03 -8.74
CA GLY A 39 25.63 -0.62 -8.88
C GLY A 39 26.57 -1.76 -9.32
N GLY A 40 26.08 -2.70 -10.14
CA GLY A 40 26.83 -3.86 -10.62
C GLY A 40 26.97 -5.02 -9.62
N ARG A 41 26.45 -4.91 -8.40
CA ARG A 41 26.51 -5.94 -7.35
C ARG A 41 25.12 -6.53 -7.07
N ASP A 42 25.07 -7.81 -6.74
CA ASP A 42 23.87 -8.45 -6.23
C ASP A 42 23.70 -8.10 -4.74
N VAL A 43 22.50 -7.69 -4.36
CA VAL A 43 22.16 -7.28 -3.00
C VAL A 43 20.79 -7.86 -2.61
N LEU A 44 20.61 -8.16 -1.32
CA LEU A 44 19.35 -8.63 -0.77
C LEU A 44 18.35 -7.47 -0.67
N ASN A 45 17.14 -7.65 -1.19
CA ASN A 45 16.12 -6.63 -1.26
C ASN A 45 15.09 -6.78 -0.14
N PHE A 46 15.15 -5.92 0.86
CA PHE A 46 14.24 -5.92 2.02
C PHE A 46 13.34 -4.68 2.09
N CYS A 47 13.06 -4.03 0.94
CA CYS A 47 12.18 -2.86 0.93
C CYS A 47 11.09 -2.88 -0.16
N ALA A 48 11.07 -3.90 -1.04
CA ALA A 48 10.03 -4.01 -2.06
C ALA A 48 8.68 -4.48 -1.46
N ASN A 49 7.57 -3.94 -1.97
CA ASN A 49 6.21 -4.36 -1.58
C ASN A 49 5.81 -5.72 -2.21
N ASN A 50 6.77 -6.60 -2.44
CA ASN A 50 6.60 -7.87 -3.16
C ASN A 50 6.32 -9.03 -2.18
N TYR A 51 5.26 -8.91 -1.38
CA TYR A 51 4.96 -9.80 -0.25
C TYR A 51 4.92 -11.28 -0.62
N LEU A 52 4.25 -11.64 -1.72
CA LEU A 52 4.15 -13.03 -2.19
C LEU A 52 5.28 -13.43 -3.16
N GLY A 53 6.20 -12.51 -3.50
CA GLY A 53 7.29 -12.79 -4.43
C GLY A 53 6.89 -12.82 -5.90
N LEU A 54 5.66 -12.44 -6.24
CA LEU A 54 5.08 -12.63 -7.58
C LEU A 54 5.54 -11.61 -8.64
N ALA A 55 6.18 -10.50 -8.26
CA ALA A 55 6.60 -9.47 -9.21
C ALA A 55 7.63 -9.96 -10.25
N GLY A 56 8.41 -10.99 -9.91
CA GLY A 56 9.38 -11.63 -10.82
C GLY A 56 8.97 -13.03 -11.27
N ASP A 57 7.77 -13.51 -10.89
CA ASP A 57 7.29 -14.84 -11.25
C ASP A 57 7.08 -14.98 -12.76
N GLU A 58 7.63 -16.05 -13.34
CA GLU A 58 7.58 -16.26 -14.78
C GLU A 58 6.14 -16.46 -15.29
N ARG A 59 5.28 -17.12 -14.54
CA ARG A 59 3.86 -17.34 -14.91
C ARG A 59 3.10 -16.03 -15.00
N VAL A 60 3.32 -15.14 -14.02
CA VAL A 60 2.75 -13.77 -13.98
C VAL A 60 3.26 -12.96 -15.18
N THR A 61 4.54 -13.07 -15.49
CA THR A 61 5.16 -12.43 -16.66
C THR A 61 4.56 -12.95 -17.95
N GLN A 62 4.46 -14.27 -18.12
CA GLN A 62 3.92 -14.90 -19.35
C GLN A 62 2.43 -14.60 -19.55
N ALA A 63 1.64 -14.53 -18.49
CA ALA A 63 0.24 -14.10 -18.57
C ALA A 63 0.10 -12.66 -19.07
N GLY A 64 0.99 -11.77 -18.65
CA GLY A 64 1.05 -10.41 -19.17
C GLY A 64 1.43 -10.35 -20.64
N ILE A 65 2.42 -11.14 -21.06
CA ILE A 65 2.85 -11.24 -22.48
C ILE A 65 1.69 -11.75 -23.34
N ALA A 66 1.05 -12.85 -22.95
CA ALA A 66 -0.07 -13.41 -23.68
C ALA A 66 -1.26 -12.42 -23.81
N ALA A 67 -1.55 -11.67 -22.75
CA ALA A 67 -2.57 -10.64 -22.80
C ALA A 67 -2.18 -9.50 -23.76
N GLN A 68 -0.92 -9.09 -23.78
CA GLN A 68 -0.44 -8.07 -24.72
C GLN A 68 -0.43 -8.56 -26.17
N GLU A 69 -0.09 -9.80 -26.44
CA GLU A 69 -0.16 -10.40 -27.76
C GLU A 69 -1.61 -10.44 -28.28
N LYS A 70 -2.58 -10.78 -27.43
CA LYS A 70 -4.00 -10.85 -27.80
C LYS A 70 -4.65 -9.49 -27.99
N TRP A 71 -4.35 -8.53 -27.10
CA TRP A 71 -5.09 -7.28 -26.97
C TRP A 71 -4.30 -6.01 -27.39
N GLY A 72 -3.00 -6.14 -27.70
CA GLY A 72 -2.09 -5.02 -27.98
C GLY A 72 -1.53 -4.38 -26.71
N ALA A 73 -0.71 -3.33 -26.90
CA ALA A 73 -0.02 -2.62 -25.81
C ALA A 73 -0.98 -1.82 -24.90
N GLY A 74 -2.08 -1.34 -25.46
CA GLY A 74 -3.04 -0.51 -24.74
C GLY A 74 -4.27 -0.20 -25.59
N THR A 75 -5.19 0.59 -25.03
CA THR A 75 -6.48 0.89 -25.65
C THR A 75 -6.52 2.24 -26.39
N ALA A 76 -5.52 3.10 -26.17
CA ALA A 76 -5.49 4.48 -26.64
C ALA A 76 -6.76 5.27 -26.27
N SER A 77 -7.46 4.88 -25.20
CA SER A 77 -8.76 5.44 -24.80
C SER A 77 -9.06 5.22 -23.34
N VAL A 78 -9.92 6.09 -22.80
CA VAL A 78 -10.60 5.90 -21.53
C VAL A 78 -11.71 4.84 -21.67
N ARG A 79 -12.13 4.28 -20.52
CA ARG A 79 -13.01 3.12 -20.46
C ARG A 79 -14.35 3.28 -21.18
N PHE A 80 -15.04 4.42 -21.03
CA PHE A 80 -16.40 4.60 -21.55
C PHE A 80 -16.47 4.97 -23.06
N ILE A 81 -15.37 5.40 -23.66
CA ILE A 81 -15.34 5.71 -25.12
C ILE A 81 -15.13 4.42 -25.90
N CYS A 82 -13.88 3.93 -25.96
CA CYS A 82 -13.54 2.66 -26.64
C CYS A 82 -12.42 1.88 -25.94
N GLY A 83 -12.13 2.22 -24.66
CA GLY A 83 -11.04 1.63 -23.88
C GLY A 83 -11.46 0.42 -23.03
N THR A 84 -12.70 -0.07 -23.12
CA THR A 84 -13.12 -1.26 -22.38
C THR A 84 -12.95 -2.51 -23.22
N LEU A 85 -11.94 -3.31 -22.91
CA LEU A 85 -11.73 -4.64 -23.48
C LEU A 85 -12.38 -5.71 -22.59
N GLU A 86 -12.58 -6.90 -23.14
CA GLU A 86 -13.11 -8.04 -22.41
C GLU A 86 -12.26 -8.39 -21.17
N ILE A 87 -10.94 -8.37 -21.32
CA ILE A 87 -9.99 -8.64 -20.24
C ILE A 87 -10.15 -7.70 -19.01
N HIS A 88 -10.63 -6.47 -19.20
CA HIS A 88 -10.94 -5.58 -18.07
C HIS A 88 -12.14 -6.11 -17.28
N LYS A 89 -13.17 -6.62 -17.97
CA LYS A 89 -14.36 -7.19 -17.32
C LYS A 89 -14.05 -8.53 -16.64
N GLU A 90 -13.13 -9.30 -17.19
CA GLU A 90 -12.62 -10.52 -16.58
C GLU A 90 -11.86 -10.21 -15.29
N LEU A 91 -10.97 -9.21 -15.29
CA LEU A 91 -10.25 -8.78 -14.09
C LEU A 91 -11.18 -8.18 -13.04
N GLU A 92 -12.16 -7.33 -13.43
CA GLU A 92 -13.17 -6.79 -12.51
C GLU A 92 -13.92 -7.91 -11.79
N ARG A 93 -14.35 -8.95 -12.50
CA ARG A 93 -15.01 -10.12 -11.92
C ARG A 93 -14.06 -10.94 -11.04
N SER A 94 -12.85 -11.19 -11.52
CA SER A 94 -11.86 -11.99 -10.78
C SER A 94 -11.54 -11.40 -9.40
N ILE A 95 -11.39 -10.08 -9.30
CA ILE A 95 -11.10 -9.45 -8.00
C ILE A 95 -12.35 -9.35 -7.12
N ALA A 96 -13.54 -9.09 -7.70
CA ALA A 96 -14.80 -9.12 -6.96
C ALA A 96 -15.05 -10.49 -6.32
N ASP A 97 -14.92 -11.57 -7.10
CA ASP A 97 -15.06 -12.95 -6.63
C ASP A 97 -14.02 -13.30 -5.55
N TYR A 98 -12.76 -12.88 -5.77
CA TYR A 98 -11.68 -13.14 -4.82
C TYR A 98 -11.92 -12.49 -3.46
N LEU A 99 -12.37 -11.24 -3.43
CA LEU A 99 -12.60 -10.49 -2.19
C LEU A 99 -14.01 -10.71 -1.60
N GLY A 100 -14.96 -11.22 -2.39
CA GLY A 100 -16.32 -11.50 -1.96
C GLY A 100 -17.24 -10.28 -2.02
N PHE A 101 -17.02 -9.39 -2.99
CA PHE A 101 -17.87 -8.23 -3.26
C PHE A 101 -18.72 -8.42 -4.51
N GLU A 102 -19.76 -7.60 -4.69
CA GLU A 102 -20.69 -7.70 -5.82
C GLU A 102 -20.09 -7.25 -7.15
N ASP A 103 -19.29 -6.17 -7.17
CA ASP A 103 -18.66 -5.64 -8.38
C ASP A 103 -17.37 -4.89 -8.05
N THR A 104 -16.60 -4.62 -9.11
CA THR A 104 -15.32 -3.92 -9.04
C THR A 104 -15.20 -2.87 -10.14
N ILE A 105 -14.50 -1.76 -9.85
CA ILE A 105 -14.05 -0.77 -10.81
C ILE A 105 -12.53 -0.68 -10.78
N LEU A 106 -11.88 -0.64 -11.95
CA LEU A 106 -10.43 -0.58 -12.13
C LEU A 106 -9.94 0.84 -12.38
N PHE A 107 -8.77 1.17 -11.83
CA PHE A 107 -8.06 2.43 -12.01
C PHE A 107 -6.61 2.20 -12.44
N ALA A 108 -5.96 3.23 -12.97
CA ALA A 108 -4.54 3.15 -13.35
C ALA A 108 -3.61 2.91 -12.14
N ALA A 109 -3.99 3.38 -10.97
CA ALA A 109 -3.30 3.15 -9.71
C ALA A 109 -4.29 3.16 -8.51
N ALA A 110 -3.88 2.62 -7.36
CA ALA A 110 -4.65 2.75 -6.12
C ALA A 110 -4.74 4.20 -5.64
N PHE A 111 -3.75 5.04 -5.96
CA PHE A 111 -3.81 6.48 -5.70
C PHE A 111 -5.03 7.11 -6.38
N ASP A 112 -5.28 6.73 -7.65
CA ASP A 112 -6.45 7.18 -8.42
C ASP A 112 -7.76 6.61 -7.86
N ALA A 113 -7.75 5.36 -7.39
CA ALA A 113 -8.90 4.74 -6.75
C ALA A 113 -9.32 5.53 -5.49
N ASN A 114 -8.38 5.81 -4.59
CA ASN A 114 -8.63 6.62 -3.39
C ASN A 114 -9.01 8.06 -3.72
N GLY A 115 -8.41 8.65 -4.76
CA GLY A 115 -8.78 9.97 -5.27
C GLY A 115 -10.18 10.02 -5.91
N GLY A 116 -10.67 8.88 -6.38
CA GLY A 116 -11.92 8.76 -7.13
C GLY A 116 -13.13 8.30 -6.33
N ILE A 117 -12.99 7.89 -5.05
CA ILE A 117 -14.10 7.29 -4.30
C ILE A 117 -14.97 8.32 -3.60
N PHE A 118 -14.42 9.38 -3.02
CA PHE A 118 -15.15 10.25 -2.09
C PHE A 118 -16.05 11.27 -2.81
N GLU A 119 -15.52 12.02 -3.78
CA GLU A 119 -16.27 13.08 -4.48
C GLU A 119 -17.56 12.58 -5.19
N PRO A 120 -17.57 11.38 -5.84
CA PRO A 120 -18.79 10.86 -6.46
C PRO A 120 -19.87 10.42 -5.49
N LEU A 121 -19.48 9.96 -4.29
CA LEU A 121 -20.38 9.29 -3.35
C LEU A 121 -20.89 10.23 -2.25
N PHE A 122 -20.11 11.24 -1.87
CA PHE A 122 -20.41 12.09 -0.71
C PHE A 122 -20.48 13.55 -1.08
N THR A 123 -21.37 14.28 -0.46
CA THR A 123 -21.64 15.71 -0.69
C THR A 123 -21.41 16.51 0.60
N ASP A 124 -21.70 17.81 0.59
CA ASP A 124 -21.64 18.71 1.76
C ASP A 124 -22.66 18.36 2.86
N GLU A 125 -23.66 17.50 2.55
CA GLU A 125 -24.59 16.97 3.54
C GLU A 125 -24.04 15.74 4.32
N ASP A 126 -22.89 15.20 3.89
CA ASP A 126 -22.29 13.98 4.41
C ASP A 126 -21.02 14.28 5.23
N ALA A 127 -20.49 13.28 5.93
CA ALA A 127 -19.28 13.38 6.72
C ALA A 127 -18.29 12.26 6.42
N ILE A 128 -17.00 12.59 6.43
CA ILE A 128 -15.89 11.65 6.34
C ILE A 128 -15.09 11.73 7.64
N VAL A 129 -14.98 10.61 8.37
CA VAL A 129 -14.18 10.48 9.59
C VAL A 129 -12.93 9.67 9.25
N SER A 130 -11.78 10.34 9.16
CA SER A 130 -10.54 9.78 8.61
C SER A 130 -9.48 9.53 9.69
N ASP A 131 -8.84 8.36 9.66
CA ASP A 131 -7.64 8.11 10.49
C ASP A 131 -6.51 9.08 10.10
N SER A 132 -5.77 9.54 11.10
CA SER A 132 -4.74 10.57 10.94
C SER A 132 -3.48 10.08 10.22
N LEU A 133 -3.22 8.78 10.20
CA LEU A 133 -2.09 8.15 9.52
C LEU A 133 -2.45 7.56 8.16
N ASN A 134 -3.66 7.77 7.67
CA ASN A 134 -4.07 7.30 6.35
C ASN A 134 -3.08 7.72 5.26
N HIS A 135 -2.97 6.87 4.26
CA HIS A 135 -2.15 7.12 3.07
C HIS A 135 -2.49 8.47 2.41
N ALA A 136 -1.49 9.15 1.85
CA ALA A 136 -1.65 10.46 1.21
C ALA A 136 -2.79 10.50 0.16
N SER A 137 -3.02 9.42 -0.56
CA SER A 137 -4.10 9.33 -1.55
C SER A 137 -5.50 9.42 -0.94
N ILE A 138 -5.70 8.85 0.26
CA ILE A 138 -6.97 9.01 1.01
C ILE A 138 -7.12 10.46 1.45
N ILE A 139 -6.06 11.04 2.02
CA ILE A 139 -6.06 12.44 2.47
C ILE A 139 -6.40 13.37 1.30
N ASP A 140 -5.80 13.17 0.14
CA ASP A 140 -6.04 13.98 -1.05
C ASP A 140 -7.45 13.74 -1.62
N GLY A 141 -7.92 12.49 -1.67
CA GLY A 141 -9.29 12.17 -2.07
C GLY A 141 -10.34 12.84 -1.17
N VAL A 142 -10.13 12.79 0.14
CA VAL A 142 -10.97 13.50 1.13
C VAL A 142 -10.93 15.01 0.93
N ARG A 143 -9.78 15.59 0.59
CA ARG A 143 -9.63 17.04 0.30
C ARG A 143 -10.41 17.48 -0.94
N LEU A 144 -10.53 16.64 -1.95
CA LEU A 144 -11.29 16.93 -3.17
C LEU A 144 -12.81 16.86 -2.94
N CYS A 145 -13.26 16.11 -1.92
CA CYS A 145 -14.67 15.96 -1.58
C CYS A 145 -15.20 17.18 -0.81
N LYS A 146 -16.49 17.50 -0.99
CA LYS A 146 -17.18 18.58 -0.26
C LYS A 146 -17.73 18.16 1.10
N ALA A 147 -17.74 16.86 1.42
CA ALA A 147 -18.22 16.36 2.70
C ALA A 147 -17.47 16.98 3.88
N LYS A 148 -18.17 17.13 5.00
CA LYS A 148 -17.56 17.58 6.26
C LYS A 148 -16.46 16.61 6.69
N ARG A 149 -15.32 17.13 7.13
CA ARG A 149 -14.12 16.34 7.43
C ARG A 149 -13.86 16.31 8.92
N TYR A 150 -13.77 15.10 9.46
CA TYR A 150 -13.41 14.82 10.84
C TYR A 150 -12.17 13.91 10.83
N ARG A 151 -11.36 14.00 11.86
CA ARG A 151 -10.10 13.27 11.95
C ARG A 151 -9.95 12.70 13.34
N PHE A 152 -9.43 11.47 13.45
CA PHE A 152 -9.09 10.85 14.73
C PHE A 152 -7.64 10.35 14.71
N ALA A 153 -6.99 10.31 15.87
CA ALA A 153 -5.64 9.79 16.03
C ALA A 153 -5.60 8.30 15.70
N ASN A 154 -4.49 7.86 15.13
CA ASN A 154 -4.36 6.47 14.67
C ASN A 154 -4.71 5.47 15.76
N SER A 155 -5.64 4.58 15.43
CA SER A 155 -6.11 3.51 16.32
C SER A 155 -6.70 3.98 17.67
N ASP A 156 -7.07 5.25 17.79
CA ASP A 156 -7.77 5.81 18.98
C ASP A 156 -9.30 5.70 18.79
N MET A 157 -9.87 4.69 19.42
CA MET A 157 -11.30 4.39 19.29
C MET A 157 -12.19 5.35 20.09
N ASP A 158 -11.69 5.95 21.15
CA ASP A 158 -12.41 6.95 21.94
C ASP A 158 -12.53 8.27 21.14
N GLU A 159 -11.43 8.67 20.49
CA GLU A 159 -11.48 9.83 19.60
C GLU A 159 -12.34 9.56 18.36
N LEU A 160 -12.25 8.35 17.75
CA LEU A 160 -13.15 7.96 16.66
C LEU A 160 -14.61 8.09 17.09
N GLU A 161 -14.99 7.55 18.25
CA GLU A 161 -16.35 7.66 18.76
C GLU A 161 -16.78 9.12 18.97
N SER A 162 -15.88 9.96 19.51
CA SER A 162 -16.12 11.39 19.68
C SER A 162 -16.41 12.09 18.35
N GLN A 163 -15.62 11.79 17.30
CA GLN A 163 -15.82 12.37 15.97
C GLN A 163 -17.12 11.89 15.31
N LEU A 164 -17.51 10.63 15.50
CA LEU A 164 -18.78 10.11 15.02
C LEU A 164 -19.98 10.79 15.69
N LYS A 165 -19.91 10.99 17.02
CA LYS A 165 -20.92 11.77 17.78
C LYS A 165 -21.04 13.19 17.24
N GLN A 166 -19.91 13.85 17.00
CA GLN A 166 -19.89 15.21 16.48
C GLN A 166 -20.48 15.28 15.07
N ALA A 167 -20.11 14.34 14.18
CA ALA A 167 -20.64 14.30 12.82
C ALA A 167 -22.17 14.13 12.82
N ARG A 168 -22.73 13.28 13.69
CA ARG A 168 -24.18 13.13 13.86
C ARG A 168 -24.83 14.37 14.43
N ALA A 169 -24.22 15.00 15.44
CA ALA A 169 -24.73 16.25 16.04
C ALA A 169 -24.74 17.40 15.02
N ASP A 170 -23.77 17.44 14.11
CA ASP A 170 -23.69 18.41 13.00
C ASP A 170 -24.66 18.11 11.84
N GLY A 171 -25.50 17.07 12.00
CA GLY A 171 -26.56 16.72 11.07
C GLY A 171 -26.10 15.99 9.80
N ALA A 172 -24.98 15.26 9.85
CA ALA A 172 -24.52 14.48 8.70
C ALA A 172 -25.57 13.45 8.28
N ARG A 173 -25.96 13.47 6.99
CA ARG A 173 -26.88 12.52 6.39
C ARG A 173 -26.27 11.12 6.37
N SER A 174 -25.08 10.98 5.80
CA SER A 174 -24.29 9.77 5.81
C SER A 174 -22.92 10.05 6.44
N ILE A 175 -22.36 9.05 7.11
CA ILE A 175 -20.99 9.10 7.64
C ILE A 175 -20.21 7.94 7.04
N VAL A 176 -18.99 8.20 6.58
CA VAL A 176 -18.02 7.15 6.21
C VAL A 176 -16.78 7.26 7.07
N ILE A 177 -16.37 6.16 7.68
CA ILE A 177 -15.08 6.00 8.34
C ILE A 177 -14.09 5.55 7.28
N ALA A 178 -12.98 6.28 7.09
CA ALA A 178 -11.94 5.95 6.13
C ALA A 178 -10.62 5.62 6.86
N THR A 179 -10.06 4.43 6.60
CA THR A 179 -8.82 3.96 7.22
C THR A 179 -8.01 3.11 6.26
N ASP A 180 -6.66 3.14 6.38
CA ASP A 180 -5.83 2.05 5.90
C ASP A 180 -6.17 0.77 6.68
N GLY A 181 -6.19 -0.38 6.03
CA GLY A 181 -6.32 -1.68 6.68
C GLY A 181 -5.01 -2.13 7.33
N ALA A 182 -3.88 -1.77 6.70
CA ALA A 182 -2.54 -1.92 7.24
C ALA A 182 -1.69 -0.69 6.89
N PHE A 183 -1.16 -0.02 7.90
CA PHE A 183 -0.42 1.25 7.77
C PHE A 183 0.99 1.00 7.25
N SER A 184 1.29 1.58 6.10
CA SER A 184 2.46 1.28 5.28
C SER A 184 3.82 1.58 5.92
N MET A 185 3.88 2.53 6.86
CA MET A 185 5.13 2.94 7.49
C MET A 185 5.39 2.27 8.83
N ASP A 186 4.34 1.71 9.46
CA ASP A 186 4.37 1.19 10.81
C ASP A 186 4.14 -0.32 10.89
N GLY A 187 3.41 -0.89 9.92
CA GLY A 187 2.97 -2.28 9.96
C GLY A 187 1.84 -2.53 10.96
N TYR A 188 1.17 -1.48 11.44
CA TYR A 188 -0.02 -1.63 12.26
C TYR A 188 -1.20 -2.09 11.40
N ILE A 189 -2.01 -2.99 11.94
CA ILE A 189 -3.28 -3.41 11.34
C ILE A 189 -4.39 -2.62 12.05
N ALA A 190 -5.32 -2.06 11.28
CA ALA A 190 -6.44 -1.29 11.81
C ALA A 190 -7.33 -2.15 12.72
N LYS A 191 -7.86 -1.56 13.79
CA LYS A 191 -8.77 -2.22 14.75
C LYS A 191 -10.18 -2.39 14.17
N LEU A 192 -10.32 -3.11 13.03
CA LEU A 192 -11.56 -3.14 12.26
C LEU A 192 -12.75 -3.72 13.03
N LYS A 193 -12.54 -4.59 14.03
CA LYS A 193 -13.63 -5.05 14.90
C LYS A 193 -14.23 -3.92 15.72
N ASP A 194 -13.38 -3.09 16.30
CA ASP A 194 -13.82 -1.95 17.11
C ASP A 194 -14.44 -0.85 16.23
N ILE A 195 -13.82 -0.60 15.06
CA ILE A 195 -14.34 0.31 14.04
C ILE A 195 -15.72 -0.14 13.56
N ARG A 196 -15.93 -1.44 13.30
CA ARG A 196 -17.25 -1.98 12.90
C ARG A 196 -18.29 -1.79 14.00
N ALA A 197 -17.95 -2.07 15.25
CA ALA A 197 -18.86 -1.87 16.39
C ALA A 197 -19.28 -0.40 16.55
N LEU A 198 -18.36 0.54 16.33
CA LEU A 198 -18.68 1.97 16.33
C LEU A 198 -19.50 2.36 15.08
N ALA A 199 -19.15 1.85 13.91
CA ALA A 199 -19.89 2.11 12.69
C ALA A 199 -21.36 1.65 12.81
N ASP A 200 -21.60 0.46 13.38
CA ASP A 200 -22.95 -0.05 13.63
C ASP A 200 -23.73 0.86 14.60
N ARG A 201 -23.08 1.31 15.67
CA ARG A 201 -23.71 2.20 16.66
C ARG A 201 -24.10 3.56 16.10
N TYR A 202 -23.30 4.10 15.19
CA TYR A 202 -23.50 5.43 14.62
C TYR A 202 -24.04 5.40 13.18
N ASP A 203 -24.48 4.23 12.68
CA ASP A 203 -24.99 4.05 11.31
C ASP A 203 -24.02 4.63 10.27
N ALA A 204 -22.73 4.26 10.39
CA ALA A 204 -21.67 4.73 9.52
C ALA A 204 -21.18 3.62 8.57
N LEU A 205 -20.79 4.02 7.37
CA LEU A 205 -20.14 3.18 6.38
C LEU A 205 -18.65 3.04 6.71
N ILE A 206 -18.01 1.97 6.23
CA ILE A 206 -16.56 1.74 6.37
C ILE A 206 -15.90 1.61 5.01
N MET A 207 -14.90 2.44 4.76
CA MET A 207 -13.97 2.36 3.63
C MET A 207 -12.60 1.95 4.16
N VAL A 208 -12.03 0.88 3.60
CA VAL A 208 -10.71 0.37 3.94
C VAL A 208 -9.78 0.40 2.73
N ASP A 209 -8.60 0.99 2.86
CA ASP A 209 -7.51 0.81 1.90
C ASP A 209 -6.69 -0.42 2.31
N ASP A 210 -6.84 -1.50 1.57
CA ASP A 210 -6.13 -2.77 1.79
C ASP A 210 -4.92 -2.97 0.88
N CYS A 211 -4.33 -1.90 0.38
CA CYS A 211 -3.13 -1.97 -0.48
C CYS A 211 -1.95 -2.70 0.17
N HIS A 212 -1.86 -2.69 1.49
CA HIS A 212 -0.85 -3.42 2.27
C HIS A 212 -1.42 -4.65 2.99
N ALA A 213 -2.53 -5.21 2.53
CA ALA A 213 -3.17 -6.38 3.12
C ALA A 213 -3.67 -7.39 2.08
N THR A 214 -4.30 -6.90 1.00
CA THR A 214 -4.83 -7.76 -0.08
C THR A 214 -3.73 -8.61 -0.70
N GLY A 215 -3.99 -9.90 -0.82
CA GLY A 215 -3.09 -10.92 -1.33
C GLY A 215 -2.53 -11.82 -0.23
N PHE A 216 -2.33 -11.32 1.00
CA PHE A 216 -1.64 -12.10 2.02
C PHE A 216 -2.23 -12.04 3.44
N LEU A 217 -2.95 -10.99 3.83
CA LEU A 217 -3.53 -10.89 5.16
C LEU A 217 -4.91 -11.54 5.21
N GLY A 218 -5.17 -12.27 6.29
CA GLY A 218 -6.44 -12.96 6.53
C GLY A 218 -6.65 -14.24 5.68
N PRO A 219 -7.80 -14.90 5.85
CA PRO A 219 -8.12 -16.13 5.14
C PRO A 219 -8.03 -15.94 3.62
N LYS A 220 -7.27 -16.80 2.94
CA LYS A 220 -6.99 -16.72 1.50
C LYS A 220 -6.34 -15.40 1.05
N GLY A 221 -5.83 -14.58 1.96
CA GLY A 221 -5.24 -13.28 1.64
C GLY A 221 -6.26 -12.24 1.19
N ARG A 222 -7.51 -12.33 1.64
CA ARG A 222 -8.58 -11.40 1.24
C ARG A 222 -8.44 -10.00 1.82
N GLY A 223 -7.56 -9.79 2.78
CA GLY A 223 -7.29 -8.48 3.34
C GLY A 223 -7.60 -8.36 4.83
N SER A 224 -7.46 -7.14 5.34
CA SER A 224 -7.59 -6.83 6.77
C SER A 224 -9.02 -7.07 7.30
N PHE A 225 -10.04 -6.78 6.50
CA PHE A 225 -11.44 -7.03 6.88
C PHE A 225 -11.70 -8.52 7.08
N ALA A 226 -11.16 -9.37 6.19
CA ALA A 226 -11.27 -10.82 6.31
C ALA A 226 -10.43 -11.37 7.48
N HIS A 227 -9.25 -10.76 7.76
CA HIS A 227 -8.43 -11.08 8.93
C HIS A 227 -9.21 -10.87 10.25
N HIS A 228 -9.97 -9.80 10.32
CA HIS A 228 -10.81 -9.50 11.48
C HIS A 228 -12.18 -10.18 11.46
N GLY A 229 -12.60 -10.74 10.32
CA GLY A 229 -13.93 -11.35 10.14
C GLY A 229 -15.07 -10.33 10.23
N VAL A 230 -14.89 -9.14 9.67
CA VAL A 230 -15.87 -8.06 9.66
C VAL A 230 -16.30 -7.69 8.24
N GLU A 231 -17.53 -7.22 8.09
CA GLU A 231 -18.03 -6.65 6.84
C GLU A 231 -17.67 -5.17 6.74
N ILE A 232 -17.36 -4.73 5.52
CA ILE A 232 -17.07 -3.33 5.18
C ILE A 232 -17.81 -2.96 3.89
N ASP A 233 -18.01 -1.67 3.66
CA ASP A 233 -18.81 -1.19 2.53
C ASP A 233 -17.96 -0.99 1.28
N PHE A 234 -16.73 -0.51 1.44
CA PHE A 234 -15.82 -0.24 0.34
C PHE A 234 -14.42 -0.74 0.67
N VAL A 235 -13.79 -1.44 -0.26
CA VAL A 235 -12.36 -1.74 -0.18
C VAL A 235 -11.65 -1.18 -1.39
N THR A 236 -10.54 -0.48 -1.17
CA THR A 236 -9.59 -0.12 -2.22
C THR A 236 -8.36 -1.01 -2.11
N GLY A 237 -7.73 -1.28 -3.25
CA GLY A 237 -6.54 -2.12 -3.29
C GLY A 237 -5.68 -1.87 -4.53
N THR A 238 -4.58 -2.58 -4.61
CA THR A 238 -3.58 -2.40 -5.68
C THR A 238 -3.10 -3.72 -6.25
N PHE A 239 -2.82 -3.73 -7.55
CA PHE A 239 -2.04 -4.80 -8.20
C PHE A 239 -0.52 -4.53 -8.15
N GLY A 240 -0.11 -3.35 -7.70
CA GLY A 240 1.29 -2.93 -7.63
C GLY A 240 2.11 -3.47 -6.45
N LYS A 241 1.57 -4.45 -5.69
CA LYS A 241 2.23 -5.03 -4.50
C LYS A 241 2.13 -6.55 -4.52
N ALA A 242 1.44 -7.17 -3.56
CA ALA A 242 1.33 -8.63 -3.45
C ALA A 242 0.72 -9.30 -4.69
N LEU A 243 -0.19 -8.62 -5.38
CA LEU A 243 -0.90 -9.16 -6.56
C LEU A 243 -0.18 -8.85 -7.88
N GLY A 244 1.11 -9.19 -7.97
CA GLY A 244 1.89 -9.16 -9.21
C GLY A 244 2.89 -8.02 -9.32
N GLY A 245 2.82 -6.97 -8.47
CA GLY A 245 3.84 -5.91 -8.39
C GLY A 245 3.91 -4.95 -9.58
N ALA A 246 2.94 -4.96 -10.50
CA ALA A 246 2.89 -4.07 -11.65
C ALA A 246 2.30 -2.71 -11.26
N MET A 247 1.23 -2.29 -11.89
CA MET A 247 0.46 -1.11 -11.49
C MET A 247 -1.04 -1.42 -11.58
N GLY A 248 -1.87 -0.45 -11.30
CA GLY A 248 -3.32 -0.63 -11.27
C GLY A 248 -3.86 -0.62 -9.85
N GLY A 249 -5.07 -0.07 -9.73
CA GLY A 249 -5.84 -0.06 -8.51
C GLY A 249 -7.28 -0.47 -8.76
N PHE A 250 -8.00 -0.74 -7.69
CA PHE A 250 -9.40 -1.12 -7.78
C PHE A 250 -10.20 -0.62 -6.57
N ILE A 251 -11.51 -0.52 -6.74
CA ILE A 251 -12.50 -0.40 -5.66
C ILE A 251 -13.48 -1.54 -5.82
N CYS A 252 -13.71 -2.31 -4.75
CA CYS A 252 -14.81 -3.27 -4.68
C CYS A 252 -15.88 -2.76 -3.73
N ALA A 253 -17.14 -2.92 -4.13
CA ALA A 253 -18.31 -2.48 -3.38
C ALA A 253 -19.57 -3.17 -3.89
N LYS A 254 -20.75 -2.72 -3.41
CA LYS A 254 -22.05 -3.07 -4.00
C LYS A 254 -22.15 -2.59 -5.45
N ALA A 255 -22.91 -3.30 -6.27
CA ALA A 255 -23.02 -3.06 -7.71
C ALA A 255 -23.46 -1.64 -8.06
N GLU A 256 -24.43 -1.09 -7.31
CA GLU A 256 -24.93 0.30 -7.52
C GLU A 256 -23.86 1.36 -7.21
N VAL A 257 -22.99 1.12 -6.24
CA VAL A 257 -21.85 2.02 -5.93
C VAL A 257 -20.86 2.00 -7.07
N VAL A 258 -20.46 0.82 -7.52
CA VAL A 258 -19.54 0.67 -8.65
C VAL A 258 -20.12 1.28 -9.92
N ALA A 259 -21.40 1.08 -10.17
CA ALA A 259 -22.11 1.71 -11.30
C ALA A 259 -22.05 3.24 -11.23
N LEU A 260 -22.28 3.84 -10.06
CA LEU A 260 -22.18 5.28 -9.87
C LEU A 260 -20.74 5.80 -10.04
N LEU A 261 -19.76 5.10 -9.49
CA LEU A 261 -18.34 5.44 -9.66
C LEU A 261 -17.93 5.43 -11.14
N LYS A 262 -18.38 4.45 -11.93
CA LYS A 262 -18.16 4.40 -13.39
C LYS A 262 -18.74 5.61 -14.15
N GLN A 263 -19.74 6.31 -13.59
CA GLN A 263 -20.32 7.51 -14.18
C GLN A 263 -19.68 8.82 -13.71
N LYS A 264 -19.07 8.85 -12.51
CA LYS A 264 -18.68 10.11 -11.88
C LYS A 264 -17.22 10.18 -11.45
N ALA A 265 -16.53 9.05 -11.20
CA ALA A 265 -15.15 9.08 -10.73
C ALA A 265 -14.21 9.67 -11.78
N ARG A 266 -13.73 10.87 -11.55
CA ARG A 266 -12.89 11.61 -12.51
C ARG A 266 -11.62 10.85 -12.93
N PRO A 267 -10.86 10.20 -12.01
CA PRO A 267 -9.71 9.40 -12.42
C PRO A 267 -10.06 8.25 -13.36
N TYR A 268 -11.24 7.65 -13.21
CA TYR A 268 -11.72 6.62 -14.13
C TYR A 268 -12.17 7.17 -15.48
N LEU A 269 -12.86 8.29 -15.47
CA LEU A 269 -13.44 8.90 -16.70
C LEU A 269 -12.37 9.51 -17.60
N PHE A 270 -11.27 10.01 -17.03
CA PHE A 270 -10.33 10.85 -17.77
C PHE A 270 -8.92 10.25 -17.89
N SER A 271 -8.63 9.11 -17.24
CA SER A 271 -7.40 8.35 -17.46
C SER A 271 -7.62 7.18 -18.41
N ASN A 272 -6.62 6.87 -19.23
CA ASN A 272 -6.67 5.70 -20.11
C ASN A 272 -6.91 4.40 -19.29
N ALA A 273 -7.54 3.44 -19.94
CA ALA A 273 -7.77 2.12 -19.37
C ALA A 273 -6.45 1.42 -19.02
N LEU A 274 -6.49 0.58 -17.99
CA LEU A 274 -5.37 -0.24 -17.57
C LEU A 274 -4.88 -1.11 -18.74
N SER A 275 -3.56 -1.25 -18.92
CA SER A 275 -3.03 -1.99 -20.06
C SER A 275 -3.36 -3.49 -19.97
N PRO A 276 -3.57 -4.17 -21.10
CA PRO A 276 -3.85 -5.60 -21.15
C PRO A 276 -2.79 -6.45 -20.43
N ALA A 277 -1.52 -6.11 -20.57
CA ALA A 277 -0.43 -6.82 -19.91
C ALA A 277 -0.59 -6.81 -18.37
N VAL A 278 -0.95 -5.66 -17.80
CA VAL A 278 -1.23 -5.56 -16.36
C VAL A 278 -2.45 -6.38 -15.97
N CYS A 279 -3.52 -6.37 -16.78
CA CYS A 279 -4.70 -7.17 -16.53
C CYS A 279 -4.38 -8.67 -16.49
N GLY A 280 -3.65 -9.17 -17.48
CA GLY A 280 -3.24 -10.58 -17.56
C GLY A 280 -2.35 -10.99 -16.38
N SER A 281 -1.33 -10.21 -16.09
CA SER A 281 -0.44 -10.43 -14.94
C SER A 281 -1.20 -10.45 -13.62
N SER A 282 -2.12 -9.50 -13.41
CA SER A 282 -2.90 -9.40 -12.17
C SER A 282 -3.87 -10.57 -12.00
N MET A 283 -4.53 -11.03 -13.06
CA MET A 283 -5.40 -12.21 -12.99
C MET A 283 -4.62 -13.47 -12.61
N GLU A 284 -3.43 -13.68 -13.18
CA GLU A 284 -2.60 -14.82 -12.80
C GLU A 284 -2.12 -14.71 -11.35
N ALA A 285 -1.73 -13.52 -10.89
CA ALA A 285 -1.36 -13.31 -9.49
C ALA A 285 -2.53 -13.57 -8.53
N ILE A 286 -3.77 -13.16 -8.87
CA ILE A 286 -4.97 -13.48 -8.10
C ILE A 286 -5.21 -14.99 -8.09
N ARG A 287 -5.09 -15.67 -9.23
CA ARG A 287 -5.26 -17.14 -9.32
C ARG A 287 -4.28 -17.86 -8.38
N ILE A 288 -3.00 -17.45 -8.38
CA ILE A 288 -1.99 -18.02 -7.47
C ILE A 288 -2.35 -17.72 -6.02
N ALA A 289 -2.65 -16.46 -5.69
CA ALA A 289 -2.95 -16.03 -4.32
C ALA A 289 -4.19 -16.74 -3.74
N ASN A 290 -5.22 -17.01 -4.55
CA ASN A 290 -6.45 -17.69 -4.13
C ASN A 290 -6.30 -19.22 -4.01
N GLY A 291 -5.27 -19.79 -4.63
CA GLY A 291 -4.99 -21.24 -4.63
C GLY A 291 -4.27 -21.73 -3.38
N THR A 292 -4.03 -23.05 -3.33
CA THR A 292 -3.24 -23.70 -2.24
C THR A 292 -1.78 -23.23 -2.22
N GLU A 293 -1.22 -22.86 -3.37
CA GLU A 293 0.11 -22.26 -3.47
C GLU A 293 0.13 -20.91 -2.74
N GLY A 294 -0.92 -20.09 -2.88
CA GLY A 294 -1.05 -18.84 -2.14
C GLY A 294 -1.10 -19.05 -0.63
N ASP A 295 -1.71 -20.13 -0.13
CA ASP A 295 -1.67 -20.50 1.29
C ASP A 295 -0.21 -20.75 1.73
N ALA A 296 0.54 -21.57 0.98
CA ALA A 296 1.94 -21.85 1.28
C ALA A 296 2.84 -20.60 1.22
N LEU A 297 2.60 -19.69 0.25
CA LEU A 297 3.33 -18.42 0.18
C LEU A 297 3.03 -17.52 1.39
N ARG A 298 1.79 -17.48 1.87
CA ARG A 298 1.43 -16.73 3.09
C ARG A 298 2.10 -17.32 4.32
N ASP A 299 2.06 -18.65 4.49
CA ASP A 299 2.72 -19.33 5.60
C ASP A 299 4.23 -19.00 5.62
N GLN A 300 4.89 -19.07 4.46
CA GLN A 300 6.31 -18.70 4.34
C GLN A 300 6.56 -17.22 4.65
N LEU A 301 5.70 -16.32 4.16
CA LEU A 301 5.80 -14.89 4.43
C LEU A 301 5.75 -14.58 5.93
N PHE A 302 4.79 -15.14 6.65
CA PHE A 302 4.66 -14.94 8.09
C PHE A 302 5.76 -15.65 8.89
N ALA A 303 6.23 -16.83 8.46
CA ALA A 303 7.40 -17.48 9.04
C ALA A 303 8.67 -16.62 8.89
N ASN A 304 8.86 -16.03 7.69
CA ASN A 304 9.96 -15.10 7.43
C ASN A 304 9.86 -13.85 8.32
N ALA A 305 8.68 -13.26 8.47
CA ALA A 305 8.46 -12.10 9.33
C ALA A 305 8.74 -12.41 10.80
N ALA A 306 8.26 -13.55 11.33
CA ALA A 306 8.50 -13.98 12.69
C ALA A 306 10.00 -14.22 12.97
N ARG A 307 10.71 -14.90 12.04
CA ARG A 307 12.15 -15.14 12.15
C ARG A 307 12.93 -13.83 12.20
N TYR A 308 12.66 -12.93 11.23
CA TYR A 308 13.34 -11.64 11.16
C TYR A 308 13.10 -10.81 12.43
N ARG A 309 11.85 -10.69 12.86
CA ARG A 309 11.46 -9.93 14.06
C ARG A 309 12.17 -10.45 15.31
N SER A 310 12.16 -11.76 15.53
CA SER A 310 12.82 -12.40 16.65
C SER A 310 14.34 -12.18 16.63
N ALA A 311 14.99 -12.38 15.49
CA ALA A 311 16.44 -12.23 15.37
C ALA A 311 16.89 -10.77 15.52
N MET A 312 16.17 -9.80 14.99
CA MET A 312 16.46 -8.37 15.13
C MET A 312 16.27 -7.90 16.58
N ALA A 313 15.22 -8.35 17.26
CA ALA A 313 15.02 -8.05 18.68
C ALA A 313 16.14 -8.65 19.55
N ALA A 314 16.54 -9.90 19.29
CA ALA A 314 17.67 -10.55 19.98
C ALA A 314 19.00 -9.84 19.72
N ALA A 315 19.19 -9.21 18.56
CA ALA A 315 20.35 -8.38 18.23
C ALA A 315 20.36 -7.02 18.94
N GLY A 316 19.26 -6.62 19.59
CA GLY A 316 19.16 -5.37 20.35
C GLY A 316 18.47 -4.21 19.61
N PHE A 317 17.93 -4.43 18.42
CA PHE A 317 17.21 -3.39 17.68
C PHE A 317 15.84 -3.10 18.27
N ARG A 318 15.46 -1.82 18.28
CA ARG A 318 14.12 -1.37 18.65
C ARG A 318 13.19 -1.48 17.44
N LEU A 319 12.19 -2.34 17.54
CA LEU A 319 11.16 -2.56 16.52
C LEU A 319 9.82 -2.02 17.01
N LEU A 320 8.93 -1.67 16.07
CA LEU A 320 7.51 -1.50 16.42
C LEU A 320 6.84 -2.86 16.56
N ASP A 321 5.97 -2.97 17.56
CA ASP A 321 5.17 -4.17 17.79
C ASP A 321 4.19 -4.42 16.63
N GLY A 322 3.88 -5.69 16.40
CA GLY A 322 2.91 -6.08 15.36
C GLY A 322 3.22 -7.43 14.73
N GLU A 323 2.29 -7.92 13.95
CA GLU A 323 2.38 -9.21 13.24
C GLU A 323 2.57 -9.05 11.72
N HIS A 324 2.44 -7.83 11.20
CA HIS A 324 2.54 -7.54 9.77
C HIS A 324 3.97 -7.75 9.25
N PRO A 325 4.14 -8.19 7.98
CA PRO A 325 5.45 -8.36 7.34
C PRO A 325 6.24 -7.07 7.10
N ILE A 326 5.66 -5.90 7.31
CA ILE A 326 6.37 -4.62 7.46
C ILE A 326 6.93 -4.57 8.88
N ILE A 327 8.26 -4.46 9.00
CA ILE A 327 8.95 -4.45 10.29
C ILE A 327 9.87 -3.23 10.35
N PRO A 328 9.41 -2.11 10.91
CA PRO A 328 10.23 -0.91 11.04
C PRO A 328 11.31 -1.09 12.12
N VAL A 329 12.55 -0.75 11.76
CA VAL A 329 13.69 -0.64 12.70
C VAL A 329 13.84 0.83 13.04
N MET A 330 13.54 1.20 14.28
CA MET A 330 13.45 2.60 14.72
C MET A 330 14.84 3.17 14.98
N LEU A 331 15.14 4.30 14.35
CA LEU A 331 16.41 5.02 14.46
C LEU A 331 16.23 6.47 14.95
N ASP A 332 15.00 7.01 14.85
CA ASP A 332 14.55 8.35 15.27
C ASP A 332 15.19 9.51 14.48
N ASP A 333 16.51 9.51 14.27
CA ASP A 333 17.24 10.54 13.57
C ASP A 333 17.27 10.30 12.05
N ALA A 334 17.00 11.33 11.25
CA ALA A 334 16.90 11.23 9.80
C ALA A 334 18.26 10.95 9.14
N LYS A 335 19.33 11.59 9.62
CA LYS A 335 20.68 11.38 9.10
C LYS A 335 21.17 9.98 9.43
N LEU A 336 20.96 9.51 10.65
CA LEU A 336 21.29 8.16 11.06
C LEU A 336 20.57 7.12 10.20
N ALA A 337 19.28 7.34 9.86
CA ALA A 337 18.55 6.42 8.99
C ALA A 337 19.13 6.37 7.56
N GLN A 338 19.63 7.48 7.04
CA GLN A 338 20.30 7.51 5.73
C GLN A 338 21.67 6.83 5.78
N ASP A 339 22.49 7.15 6.80
CA ASP A 339 23.81 6.57 7.00
C ASP A 339 23.69 5.04 7.18
N PHE A 340 22.69 4.60 7.95
CA PHE A 340 22.38 3.18 8.14
C PHE A 340 22.00 2.49 6.82
N ALA A 341 21.12 3.10 6.03
CA ALA A 341 20.71 2.55 4.74
C ALA A 341 21.87 2.48 3.72
N ALA A 342 22.77 3.46 3.75
CA ALA A 342 23.99 3.46 2.93
C ALA A 342 24.94 2.33 3.37
N ARG A 343 25.17 2.19 4.68
CA ARG A 343 26.04 1.14 5.21
C ARG A 343 25.48 -0.26 4.99
N ALA A 344 24.17 -0.44 5.17
CA ALA A 344 23.50 -1.71 4.87
C ALA A 344 23.68 -2.11 3.39
N LEU A 345 23.61 -1.14 2.46
CA LEU A 345 23.85 -1.40 1.03
C LEU A 345 25.30 -1.85 0.76
N GLU A 346 26.29 -1.27 1.42
CA GLU A 346 27.69 -1.70 1.33
C GLU A 346 27.86 -3.15 1.82
N LEU A 347 27.10 -3.53 2.84
CA LEU A 347 27.05 -4.88 3.40
C LEU A 347 26.15 -5.85 2.62
N GLY A 348 25.65 -5.43 1.45
CA GLY A 348 24.87 -6.29 0.54
C GLY A 348 23.37 -6.33 0.81
N VAL A 349 22.82 -5.37 1.57
CA VAL A 349 21.37 -5.30 1.86
C VAL A 349 20.79 -3.98 1.37
N TYR A 350 19.81 -4.06 0.47
CA TYR A 350 19.10 -2.91 -0.07
C TYR A 350 17.89 -2.56 0.81
N VAL A 351 18.00 -1.44 1.50
CA VAL A 351 16.94 -0.82 2.30
C VAL A 351 16.97 0.70 2.15
N ILE A 352 15.88 1.35 2.57
CA ILE A 352 15.72 2.81 2.52
C ILE A 352 15.41 3.34 3.92
N GLY A 353 16.05 4.46 4.28
CA GLY A 353 15.70 5.25 5.46
C GLY A 353 14.50 6.13 5.17
N PHE A 354 13.51 6.07 6.05
CA PHE A 354 12.32 6.93 6.00
C PHE A 354 12.39 7.98 7.10
N SER A 355 12.17 9.24 6.71
CA SER A 355 12.15 10.40 7.58
C SER A 355 11.01 11.34 7.21
N PHE A 356 10.88 12.46 7.89
CA PHE A 356 9.91 13.51 7.53
C PHE A 356 10.06 13.92 6.03
N PRO A 357 8.97 14.18 5.29
CA PRO A 357 7.58 14.21 5.72
C PRO A 357 6.83 12.86 5.64
N VAL A 358 7.51 11.76 5.27
CA VAL A 358 6.89 10.42 5.11
C VAL A 358 6.51 9.82 6.46
N VAL A 359 7.31 10.08 7.48
CA VAL A 359 7.04 9.72 8.89
C VAL A 359 7.21 10.97 9.75
N PRO A 360 6.61 11.02 10.96
CA PRO A 360 6.75 12.18 11.86
C PRO A 360 8.21 12.51 12.18
N ARG A 361 8.50 13.77 12.50
CA ARG A 361 9.83 14.19 12.99
C ARG A 361 10.19 13.43 14.27
N GLY A 362 11.46 13.01 14.39
CA GLY A 362 11.94 12.23 15.52
C GLY A 362 11.52 10.74 15.47
N GLN A 363 10.99 10.26 14.36
CA GLN A 363 10.56 8.88 14.18
C GLN A 363 11.13 8.25 12.91
N ALA A 364 12.33 8.68 12.51
CA ALA A 364 13.00 8.10 11.35
C ALA A 364 13.30 6.60 11.57
N ARG A 365 13.25 5.83 10.51
CA ARG A 365 13.35 4.37 10.57
C ARG A 365 13.87 3.76 9.27
N ILE A 366 14.39 2.55 9.35
CA ILE A 366 14.50 1.66 8.21
C ILE A 366 13.23 0.82 8.15
N ARG A 367 12.42 0.97 7.11
CA ARG A 367 11.25 0.13 6.90
C ARG A 367 11.67 -1.13 6.15
N THR A 368 11.81 -2.25 6.87
CA THR A 368 12.03 -3.55 6.22
C THR A 368 10.71 -4.21 5.88
N GLN A 369 10.68 -4.91 4.74
CA GLN A 369 9.53 -5.68 4.28
C GLN A 369 9.94 -7.10 3.93
N MET A 370 9.25 -8.05 4.51
CA MET A 370 9.47 -9.47 4.19
C MET A 370 8.72 -9.85 2.93
N SER A 371 9.27 -10.85 2.23
CA SER A 371 8.64 -11.51 1.09
C SER A 371 8.63 -13.01 1.33
N ALA A 372 7.62 -13.70 0.81
CA ALA A 372 7.60 -15.16 0.76
C ALA A 372 8.80 -15.75 -0.02
N ALA A 373 9.35 -14.97 -0.94
CA ALA A 373 10.52 -15.38 -1.73
C ALA A 373 11.86 -15.29 -0.98
N HIS A 374 11.92 -14.66 0.20
CA HIS A 374 13.14 -14.68 1.02
C HIS A 374 13.37 -16.08 1.61
N THR A 375 14.63 -16.54 1.58
CA THR A 375 15.04 -17.73 2.35
C THR A 375 15.46 -17.37 3.77
N PHE A 376 15.48 -18.33 4.66
CA PHE A 376 15.96 -18.11 6.04
C PHE A 376 17.41 -17.68 6.07
N GLU A 377 18.25 -18.20 5.18
CA GLU A 377 19.65 -17.80 5.06
C GLU A 377 19.79 -16.33 4.66
N GLN A 378 18.95 -15.84 3.73
CA GLN A 378 18.93 -14.42 3.34
C GLN A 378 18.48 -13.52 4.49
N ILE A 379 17.52 -13.99 5.30
CA ILE A 379 17.08 -13.28 6.51
C ILE A 379 18.25 -13.19 7.51
N ASP A 380 18.93 -14.31 7.78
CA ASP A 380 20.05 -14.35 8.72
C ASP A 380 21.22 -13.48 8.25
N GLN A 381 21.54 -13.49 6.94
CA GLN A 381 22.53 -12.59 6.34
C GLN A 381 22.15 -11.11 6.53
N THR A 382 20.86 -10.79 6.35
CA THR A 382 20.36 -9.41 6.55
C THR A 382 20.48 -9.00 8.01
N VAL A 383 20.12 -9.86 8.96
CA VAL A 383 20.29 -9.59 10.40
C VAL A 383 21.75 -9.37 10.75
N ALA A 384 22.67 -10.17 10.20
CA ALA A 384 24.11 -10.00 10.41
C ALA A 384 24.62 -8.66 9.86
N ALA A 385 24.20 -8.27 8.67
CA ALA A 385 24.55 -6.97 8.07
C ALA A 385 24.01 -5.80 8.90
N PHE A 386 22.74 -5.89 9.36
CA PHE A 386 22.15 -4.89 10.25
C PHE A 386 22.87 -4.80 11.59
N THR A 387 23.25 -5.94 12.18
CA THR A 387 24.01 -6.00 13.43
C THR A 387 25.37 -5.32 13.28
N THR A 388 26.07 -5.54 12.16
CA THR A 388 27.35 -4.87 11.86
C THR A 388 27.14 -3.37 11.74
N ALA A 389 26.21 -2.93 10.89
CA ALA A 389 25.90 -1.51 10.72
C ALA A 389 25.43 -0.85 12.03
N GLY A 390 24.60 -1.54 12.82
CA GLY A 390 24.09 -1.05 14.10
C GLY A 390 25.19 -0.79 15.13
N LYS A 391 26.16 -1.71 15.24
CA LYS A 391 27.33 -1.54 16.12
C LYS A 391 28.26 -0.42 15.67
N GLU A 392 28.54 -0.33 14.36
CA GLU A 392 29.41 0.70 13.80
C GLU A 392 28.81 2.12 13.96
N LEU A 393 27.48 2.24 13.89
CA LEU A 393 26.77 3.51 13.99
C LEU A 393 26.21 3.80 15.40
N GLY A 394 26.50 2.94 16.38
CA GLY A 394 26.07 3.13 17.78
C GLY A 394 24.56 3.02 18.00
N VAL A 395 23.87 2.21 17.20
CA VAL A 395 22.43 1.94 17.34
C VAL A 395 22.16 0.84 18.36
N ILE A 396 23.07 -0.15 18.45
CA ILE A 396 23.03 -1.29 19.37
C ILE A 396 24.40 -1.54 19.99
#